data_d4e059503797fc0bb11b4ccda4997a66
#
_entry.id   d4e059503797fc0bb11b4ccda4997a66
#
_cell.length_a   1.000
_cell.length_b   1.000
_cell.length_c   1.000
_cell.angle_alpha   90.00
_cell.angle_beta   90.00
_cell.angle_gamma   90.00
#
_symmetry.space_group_name_H-M   'P 1'
#
loop_
_entity.id
_entity.type
_entity.pdbx_description
1 polymer ?
#
loop_
_entity_poly.entity_id
_entity_poly.type
_entity_poly.pdbx_seq_one_letter_code
_entity_poly.pdbx_strand_id
1 'polypeptide(L)'
;EVVDPDRAEVEEGDAWTDALDELELLSGAVHDHELFLEGESTPMFFGSALTNFGVRLLLDAVIDDVPSPGPRPDVDGEPRPLDAPFSGFVFKVQSNTDRAHRDRSAFLRVCSGRFERGMVVTHDRTRKPFATKYAHSVFGQDRENLDDAFPGDIVGFVNANDVRVGDTLWADSPVTFPTIPSFSPEHFAIARTTDVSRSKQFRSGITQLDEEGVVQVLRDPDFGEQSPVLAAVGALQFEVAKHRLESEFGAPVELAVTKYKLARRTDEDSRAELRAMQGVDVLTRSDGTLLALFESPYWLERLEKEHPDLTLERLIAEGELRQ
;
A
#
# COMPACT_ATOMS: atom_id res chain seq x y z
N GLU A 1 22.64 -14.94 -20.66
CA GLU A 1 22.68 -15.70 -21.92
C GLU A 1 21.44 -15.34 -22.71
N VAL A 2 21.60 -14.65 -23.82
CA VAL A 2 20.54 -14.47 -24.80
C VAL A 2 20.30 -15.85 -25.39
N VAL A 3 19.07 -16.34 -25.38
CA VAL A 3 18.72 -17.57 -26.10
C VAL A 3 18.98 -17.26 -27.58
N ASP A 4 19.93 -17.93 -28.18
CA ASP A 4 20.17 -17.85 -29.60
C ASP A 4 19.00 -18.58 -30.28
N PRO A 5 18.13 -17.87 -31.02
CA PRO A 5 16.97 -18.49 -31.67
C PRO A 5 17.37 -19.64 -32.62
N ASP A 6 18.44 -19.45 -33.36
CA ASP A 6 18.92 -20.44 -34.32
C ASP A 6 19.35 -21.73 -33.62
N ARG A 7 19.93 -21.60 -32.42
CA ARG A 7 20.31 -22.73 -31.59
C ARG A 7 19.11 -23.41 -30.95
N ALA A 8 18.15 -22.65 -30.46
CA ALA A 8 16.93 -23.16 -29.87
C ALA A 8 16.10 -23.95 -30.90
N GLU A 9 16.00 -23.47 -32.13
CA GLU A 9 15.32 -24.17 -33.22
C GLU A 9 16.00 -25.51 -33.54
N VAL A 10 17.34 -25.56 -33.50
CA VAL A 10 18.09 -26.81 -33.77
C VAL A 10 17.99 -27.80 -32.61
N GLU A 11 18.00 -27.33 -31.35
CA GLU A 11 17.98 -28.18 -30.16
C GLU A 11 16.57 -28.69 -29.83
N GLU A 12 15.52 -27.84 -29.98
CA GLU A 12 14.15 -28.13 -29.54
C GLU A 12 13.20 -28.47 -30.71
N GLY A 13 13.60 -28.16 -31.97
CA GLY A 13 12.85 -28.54 -33.19
C GLY A 13 11.42 -28.04 -33.19
N ASP A 14 10.47 -28.95 -33.49
CA ASP A 14 9.04 -28.62 -33.63
C ASP A 14 8.44 -27.97 -32.36
N ALA A 15 8.93 -28.34 -31.17
CA ALA A 15 8.46 -27.76 -29.90
C ALA A 15 8.81 -26.28 -29.80
N TRP A 16 9.94 -25.84 -30.36
CA TRP A 16 10.27 -24.40 -30.45
C TRP A 16 9.33 -23.65 -31.40
N THR A 17 9.09 -24.24 -32.57
CA THR A 17 8.19 -23.63 -33.57
C THR A 17 6.77 -23.54 -33.03
N ASP A 18 6.23 -24.62 -32.44
CA ASP A 18 4.90 -24.63 -31.83
C ASP A 18 4.77 -23.58 -30.70
N ALA A 19 5.82 -23.42 -29.87
CA ALA A 19 5.83 -22.42 -28.82
C ALA A 19 5.88 -20.98 -29.36
N LEU A 20 6.56 -20.73 -30.47
CA LEU A 20 6.55 -19.42 -31.13
C LEU A 20 5.18 -19.11 -31.74
N ASP A 21 4.55 -20.09 -32.39
CA ASP A 21 3.21 -19.94 -32.94
C ASP A 21 2.16 -19.66 -31.86
N GLU A 22 2.26 -20.35 -30.71
CA GLU A 22 1.39 -20.07 -29.54
C GLU A 22 1.65 -18.67 -28.98
N LEU A 23 2.91 -18.25 -28.86
CA LEU A 23 3.26 -16.89 -28.43
C LEU A 23 2.74 -15.83 -29.39
N GLU A 24 2.83 -16.06 -30.69
CA GLU A 24 2.31 -15.13 -31.69
C GLU A 24 0.78 -15.02 -31.63
N LEU A 25 0.08 -16.11 -31.38
CA LEU A 25 -1.35 -16.15 -31.17
C LEU A 25 -1.79 -15.43 -29.87
N LEU A 26 -0.98 -15.55 -28.81
CA LEU A 26 -1.27 -14.94 -27.51
C LEU A 26 -0.83 -13.47 -27.44
N SER A 27 0.28 -13.17 -28.12
CA SER A 27 0.92 -11.87 -27.93
C SER A 27 0.54 -10.82 -28.94
N GLY A 28 -0.15 -11.09 -30.02
CA GLY A 28 -0.63 -10.10 -31.05
C GLY A 28 -0.07 -8.66 -30.98
N ALA A 29 0.76 -8.36 -29.97
CA ALA A 29 1.33 -7.06 -29.69
C ALA A 29 2.85 -7.15 -29.53
N VAL A 30 3.54 -6.54 -30.44
CA VAL A 30 4.93 -6.10 -30.24
C VAL A 30 4.92 -5.08 -29.09
N HIS A 31 5.96 -5.08 -28.24
CA HIS A 31 6.14 -4.07 -27.21
C HIS A 31 6.04 -2.66 -27.81
N ASP A 32 5.13 -1.87 -27.29
CA ASP A 32 4.94 -0.48 -27.65
C ASP A 32 5.31 0.40 -26.45
N HIS A 33 6.37 1.19 -26.63
CA HIS A 33 6.92 2.04 -25.57
C HIS A 33 5.94 3.16 -25.15
N GLU A 34 5.14 3.70 -26.08
CA GLU A 34 4.15 4.75 -25.76
C GLU A 34 3.02 4.17 -24.91
N LEU A 35 2.47 3.01 -25.29
CA LEU A 35 1.46 2.31 -24.50
C LEU A 35 1.99 1.88 -23.11
N PHE A 36 3.29 1.54 -23.02
CA PHE A 36 3.91 1.26 -21.73
C PHE A 36 3.98 2.51 -20.83
N LEU A 37 4.36 3.66 -21.37
CA LEU A 37 4.42 4.93 -20.63
C LEU A 37 3.03 5.42 -20.20
N GLU A 38 1.99 5.13 -20.98
CA GLU A 38 0.60 5.43 -20.67
C GLU A 38 0.00 4.44 -19.65
N GLY A 39 0.70 3.33 -19.37
CA GLY A 39 0.24 2.27 -18.46
C GLY A 39 -0.78 1.31 -19.07
N GLU A 40 -0.97 1.36 -20.38
CA GLU A 40 -1.91 0.49 -21.13
C GLU A 40 -1.29 -0.84 -21.52
N SER A 41 0.03 -0.97 -21.49
CA SER A 41 0.75 -2.23 -21.73
C SER A 41 1.76 -2.52 -20.63
N THR A 42 2.08 -3.81 -20.46
CA THR A 42 3.10 -4.26 -19.51
C THR A 42 4.03 -5.25 -20.20
N PRO A 43 5.32 -4.92 -20.38
CA PRO A 43 6.29 -5.85 -20.94
C PRO A 43 6.53 -7.02 -19.97
N MET A 44 6.65 -8.22 -20.51
CA MET A 44 6.89 -9.43 -19.72
C MET A 44 8.27 -10.00 -20.02
N PHE A 45 9.02 -10.31 -18.97
CA PHE A 45 10.36 -10.88 -19.07
C PHE A 45 10.40 -12.22 -18.34
N PHE A 46 10.95 -13.23 -19.01
CA PHE A 46 11.20 -14.53 -18.39
C PHE A 46 12.65 -14.58 -17.87
N GLY A 47 12.82 -14.94 -16.62
CA GLY A 47 14.14 -14.96 -16.03
C GLY A 47 14.24 -15.81 -14.76
N SER A 48 15.47 -16.13 -14.40
CA SER A 48 15.82 -16.81 -13.15
C SER A 48 16.97 -16.09 -12.48
N ALA A 49 16.73 -15.50 -11.33
CA ALA A 49 17.78 -14.87 -10.53
C ALA A 49 18.84 -15.87 -10.04
N LEU A 50 18.45 -17.14 -9.84
CA LEU A 50 19.36 -18.20 -9.38
C LEU A 50 20.43 -18.54 -10.43
N THR A 51 20.05 -18.56 -11.70
CA THR A 51 20.93 -18.89 -12.83
C THR A 51 21.39 -17.68 -13.64
N ASN A 52 20.93 -16.48 -13.28
CA ASN A 52 21.10 -15.23 -14.04
C ASN A 52 20.53 -15.28 -15.47
N PHE A 53 19.65 -16.24 -15.76
CA PHE A 53 18.97 -16.30 -17.04
C PHE A 53 18.00 -15.13 -17.20
N GLY A 54 18.03 -14.43 -18.33
CA GLY A 54 17.11 -13.34 -18.67
C GLY A 54 17.27 -12.04 -17.85
N VAL A 55 18.07 -12.03 -16.78
CA VAL A 55 18.23 -10.86 -15.89
C VAL A 55 18.79 -9.66 -16.63
N ARG A 56 19.72 -9.86 -17.56
CA ARG A 56 20.29 -8.77 -18.35
C ARG A 56 19.26 -8.10 -19.23
N LEU A 57 18.38 -8.85 -19.89
CA LEU A 57 17.32 -8.30 -20.73
C LEU A 57 16.36 -7.40 -19.93
N LEU A 58 16.02 -7.83 -18.71
CA LEU A 58 15.21 -7.01 -17.80
C LEU A 58 15.93 -5.71 -17.40
N LEU A 59 17.24 -5.79 -17.09
CA LEU A 59 18.01 -4.60 -16.71
C LEU A 59 18.20 -3.62 -17.87
N ASP A 60 18.45 -4.14 -19.08
CA ASP A 60 18.55 -3.32 -20.29
C ASP A 60 17.21 -2.60 -20.54
N ALA A 61 16.07 -3.30 -20.45
CA ALA A 61 14.75 -2.70 -20.60
C ALA A 61 14.44 -1.66 -19.51
N VAL A 62 14.88 -1.87 -18.25
CA VAL A 62 14.73 -0.85 -17.19
C VAL A 62 15.49 0.43 -17.56
N ILE A 63 16.65 0.31 -18.19
CA ILE A 63 17.45 1.48 -18.62
C ILE A 63 16.80 2.20 -19.80
N ASP A 64 16.28 1.43 -20.77
CA ASP A 64 15.79 1.96 -22.03
C ASP A 64 14.34 2.45 -21.94
N ASP A 65 13.48 1.77 -21.19
CA ASP A 65 12.02 2.00 -21.21
C ASP A 65 11.52 2.79 -19.98
N VAL A 66 12.14 2.67 -18.80
CA VAL A 66 11.61 3.31 -17.59
C VAL A 66 11.90 4.81 -17.59
N PRO A 67 10.85 5.67 -17.44
CA PRO A 67 11.03 7.11 -17.51
C PRO A 67 11.75 7.64 -16.25
N SER A 68 12.45 8.76 -16.41
CA SER A 68 12.98 9.54 -15.29
C SER A 68 11.85 10.06 -14.40
N PRO A 69 12.12 10.36 -13.11
CA PRO A 69 11.12 10.95 -12.22
C PRO A 69 10.48 12.20 -12.82
N GLY A 70 9.15 12.21 -12.87
CA GLY A 70 8.35 13.33 -13.35
C GLY A 70 7.68 14.11 -12.22
N PRO A 71 7.09 15.28 -12.53
CA PRO A 71 6.28 16.05 -11.60
C PRO A 71 5.11 15.21 -11.05
N ARG A 72 4.93 15.24 -9.73
CA ARG A 72 3.81 14.55 -9.08
C ARG A 72 2.62 15.50 -8.96
N PRO A 73 1.41 15.13 -9.40
CA PRO A 73 0.21 15.93 -9.18
C PRO A 73 -0.12 15.99 -7.69
N ASP A 74 -0.56 17.16 -7.24
CA ASP A 74 -1.11 17.39 -5.91
C ASP A 74 -2.60 16.97 -5.82
N VAL A 75 -3.25 17.22 -4.67
CA VAL A 75 -4.67 16.88 -4.48
C VAL A 75 -5.63 17.65 -5.40
N ASP A 76 -5.20 18.79 -5.94
CA ASP A 76 -5.97 19.60 -6.89
C ASP A 76 -5.71 19.14 -8.34
N GLY A 77 -4.79 18.19 -8.54
CA GLY A 77 -4.38 17.65 -9.83
C GLY A 77 -3.31 18.48 -10.53
N GLU A 78 -2.76 19.50 -9.87
CA GLU A 78 -1.73 20.36 -10.45
C GLU A 78 -0.36 19.68 -10.31
N PRO A 79 0.41 19.54 -11.42
CA PRO A 79 1.73 18.91 -11.38
C PRO A 79 2.73 19.82 -10.64
N ARG A 80 3.28 19.33 -9.53
CA ARG A 80 4.30 20.07 -8.80
C ARG A 80 5.64 20.01 -9.54
N PRO A 81 6.22 21.16 -9.96
CA PRO A 81 7.49 21.20 -10.66
C PRO A 81 8.62 20.56 -9.84
N LEU A 82 9.55 19.86 -10.51
CA LEU A 82 10.68 19.20 -9.84
C LEU A 82 11.63 20.18 -9.15
N ASP A 83 11.74 21.42 -9.65
CA ASP A 83 12.57 22.52 -9.12
C ASP A 83 11.84 23.36 -8.06
N ALA A 84 10.57 23.08 -7.74
CA ALA A 84 9.86 23.71 -6.63
C ALA A 84 10.58 23.42 -5.30
N PRO A 85 10.32 24.20 -4.23
CA PRO A 85 10.85 23.90 -2.89
C PRO A 85 10.59 22.46 -2.48
N PHE A 86 11.44 21.93 -1.60
CA PHE A 86 11.39 20.53 -1.17
C PHE A 86 9.98 20.06 -0.82
N SER A 87 9.63 18.95 -1.37
CA SER A 87 8.49 18.14 -0.93
C SER A 87 8.77 16.65 -1.08
N GLY A 88 8.14 15.86 -0.23
CA GLY A 88 8.28 14.42 -0.28
C GLY A 88 7.03 13.71 0.19
N PHE A 89 6.84 12.50 -0.29
CA PHE A 89 5.68 11.66 -0.04
C PHE A 89 6.09 10.38 0.66
N VAL A 90 5.46 10.10 1.80
CA VAL A 90 5.71 8.89 2.59
C VAL A 90 4.92 7.73 2.01
N PHE A 91 5.62 6.76 1.42
CA PHE A 91 4.99 5.61 0.78
C PHE A 91 5.06 4.32 1.61
N LYS A 92 5.94 4.29 2.63
CA LYS A 92 6.11 3.12 3.50
C LYS A 92 6.50 3.55 4.91
N VAL A 93 5.93 2.87 5.90
CA VAL A 93 6.36 2.93 7.30
C VAL A 93 6.63 1.51 7.75
N GLN A 94 7.71 1.32 8.51
CA GLN A 94 8.10 0.03 9.04
C GLN A 94 8.61 0.20 10.47
N SER A 95 8.12 -0.62 11.37
CA SER A 95 8.57 -0.64 12.76
C SER A 95 9.39 -1.90 13.03
N ASN A 96 10.20 -1.87 14.09
CA ASN A 96 11.01 -3.01 14.54
C ASN A 96 11.97 -3.58 13.47
N THR A 97 12.52 -2.73 12.62
CA THR A 97 13.54 -3.14 11.64
C THR A 97 14.79 -3.69 12.33
N ASP A 98 15.10 -3.19 13.53
CA ASP A 98 16.12 -3.73 14.41
C ASP A 98 15.45 -4.27 15.68
N ARG A 99 15.66 -5.56 15.98
CA ARG A 99 15.14 -6.20 17.21
C ARG A 99 15.71 -5.59 18.51
N ALA A 100 16.88 -4.94 18.42
CA ALA A 100 17.52 -4.28 19.56
C ALA A 100 16.95 -2.89 19.83
N HIS A 101 16.42 -2.23 18.80
CA HIS A 101 15.86 -0.88 18.87
C HIS A 101 14.44 -0.91 18.33
N ARG A 102 13.46 -0.46 19.14
CA ARG A 102 12.06 -0.32 18.72
C ARG A 102 11.87 0.94 17.87
N ASP A 103 12.66 1.05 16.81
CA ASP A 103 12.64 2.22 15.94
C ASP A 103 11.54 2.08 14.90
N ARG A 104 10.84 3.17 14.68
CA ARG A 104 9.89 3.31 13.57
C ARG A 104 10.59 4.07 12.46
N SER A 105 10.71 3.45 11.30
CA SER A 105 11.29 4.04 10.10
C SER A 105 10.20 4.40 9.11
N ALA A 106 10.25 5.61 8.56
CA ALA A 106 9.42 6.04 7.44
C ALA A 106 10.30 6.18 6.19
N PHE A 107 9.77 5.79 5.05
CA PHE A 107 10.42 5.91 3.75
C PHE A 107 9.65 6.91 2.91
N LEU A 108 10.36 7.95 2.50
CA LEU A 108 9.84 9.08 1.76
C LEU A 108 10.49 9.12 0.38
N ARG A 109 9.68 9.29 -0.68
CA ARG A 109 10.17 9.65 -1.99
C ARG A 109 10.22 11.17 -2.10
N VAL A 110 11.36 11.73 -2.52
CA VAL A 110 11.48 13.15 -2.83
C VAL A 110 10.68 13.43 -4.10
N CYS A 111 9.76 14.39 -4.05
CA CYS A 111 8.88 14.75 -5.15
C CYS A 111 9.32 16.05 -5.84
N SER A 112 9.87 17.01 -5.10
CA SER A 112 10.43 18.26 -5.64
C SER A 112 11.55 18.80 -4.76
N GLY A 113 12.38 19.64 -5.35
CA GLY A 113 13.48 20.34 -4.67
C GLY A 113 14.58 19.39 -4.20
N ARG A 114 15.49 19.91 -3.39
CA ARG A 114 16.59 19.16 -2.80
C ARG A 114 16.33 18.91 -1.32
N PHE A 115 16.45 17.69 -0.91
CA PHE A 115 16.51 17.32 0.50
C PHE A 115 17.91 17.58 1.04
N GLU A 116 18.03 18.15 2.22
CA GLU A 116 19.30 18.29 2.96
C GLU A 116 19.13 17.78 4.39
N ARG A 117 20.06 16.95 4.85
CA ARG A 117 20.01 16.38 6.20
C ARG A 117 19.99 17.49 7.26
N GLY A 118 19.05 17.39 8.18
CA GLY A 118 18.89 18.37 9.26
C GLY A 118 18.00 19.54 8.91
N MET A 119 17.51 19.64 7.66
CA MET A 119 16.47 20.63 7.34
C MET A 119 15.22 20.38 8.19
N VAL A 120 14.48 21.44 8.48
CA VAL A 120 13.19 21.36 9.15
C VAL A 120 12.11 21.43 8.09
N VAL A 121 11.29 20.39 8.02
CA VAL A 121 10.15 20.32 7.10
C VAL A 121 8.85 20.40 7.87
N THR A 122 7.77 20.76 7.20
CA THR A 122 6.43 20.77 7.78
C THR A 122 5.74 19.46 7.42
N HIS A 123 5.18 18.80 8.42
CA HIS A 123 4.31 17.65 8.26
C HIS A 123 2.91 18.16 7.89
N ASP A 124 2.45 17.92 6.68
CA ASP A 124 1.25 18.55 6.14
C ASP A 124 -0.01 18.26 6.98
N ARG A 125 -0.27 16.99 7.30
CA ARG A 125 -1.46 16.57 8.08
C ARG A 125 -1.54 17.21 9.46
N THR A 126 -0.41 17.30 10.18
CA THR A 126 -0.38 17.81 11.57
C THR A 126 -0.02 19.29 11.66
N ARG A 127 0.48 19.89 10.57
CA ARG A 127 1.03 21.25 10.49
C ARG A 127 2.17 21.52 11.47
N LYS A 128 2.84 20.46 11.94
CA LYS A 128 3.95 20.55 12.89
C LYS A 128 5.30 20.42 12.17
N PRO A 129 6.35 21.03 12.71
CA PRO A 129 7.69 20.83 12.19
C PRO A 129 8.16 19.39 12.44
N PHE A 130 8.85 18.83 11.45
CA PHE A 130 9.49 17.53 11.50
C PHE A 130 10.99 17.68 11.23
N ALA A 131 11.82 17.19 12.16
CA ALA A 131 13.26 17.30 12.05
C ALA A 131 13.85 16.10 11.31
N THR A 132 14.66 16.36 10.29
CA THR A 132 15.24 15.35 9.39
C THR A 132 16.68 14.95 9.76
N LYS A 133 17.09 15.17 11.02
CA LYS A 133 18.46 14.94 11.50
C LYS A 133 18.97 13.50 11.28
N TYR A 134 18.08 12.54 11.38
CA TYR A 134 18.40 11.12 11.29
C TYR A 134 17.96 10.53 9.95
N ALA A 135 18.22 11.25 8.87
CA ALA A 135 18.01 10.77 7.52
C ALA A 135 19.12 9.80 7.11
N HIS A 136 18.72 8.73 6.43
CA HIS A 136 19.62 7.70 5.91
C HIS A 136 19.20 7.25 4.51
N SER A 137 20.15 6.81 3.72
CA SER A 137 19.87 6.06 2.51
C SER A 137 19.48 4.63 2.88
N VAL A 138 18.72 3.99 2.00
CA VAL A 138 18.25 2.63 2.20
C VAL A 138 18.73 1.80 1.02
N PHE A 139 19.73 0.96 1.28
CA PHE A 139 20.20 -0.02 0.32
C PHE A 139 20.25 -1.41 0.99
N GLY A 140 19.24 -2.23 0.72
CA GLY A 140 19.09 -3.53 1.38
C GLY A 140 18.89 -3.40 2.89
N GLN A 141 19.79 -3.98 3.69
CA GLN A 141 19.80 -3.87 5.16
C GLN A 141 20.76 -2.80 5.67
N ASP A 142 21.60 -2.25 4.79
CA ASP A 142 22.59 -1.25 5.17
C ASP A 142 21.94 0.13 5.26
N ARG A 143 22.33 0.88 6.29
CA ARG A 143 21.89 2.24 6.54
C ARG A 143 23.12 3.15 6.52
N GLU A 144 23.22 3.98 5.51
CA GLU A 144 24.24 5.01 5.44
C GLU A 144 23.61 6.37 5.68
N ASN A 145 24.35 7.26 6.31
CA ASN A 145 23.89 8.64 6.47
C ASN A 145 23.71 9.27 5.10
N LEU A 146 22.57 9.90 4.89
CA LEU A 146 22.24 10.60 3.67
C LEU A 146 22.36 12.11 3.91
N ASP A 147 23.24 12.77 3.18
CA ASP A 147 23.43 14.22 3.32
C ASP A 147 22.48 15.02 2.44
N ASP A 148 22.22 14.55 1.23
CA ASP A 148 21.27 15.17 0.29
C ASP A 148 20.57 14.11 -0.59
N ALA A 149 19.41 14.50 -1.14
CA ALA A 149 18.64 13.70 -2.08
C ALA A 149 17.85 14.60 -3.03
N PHE A 150 17.53 14.08 -4.21
CA PHE A 150 16.89 14.77 -5.31
C PHE A 150 15.54 14.12 -5.69
N PRO A 151 14.70 14.80 -6.51
CA PRO A 151 13.44 14.21 -6.95
C PRO A 151 13.62 12.81 -7.54
N GLY A 152 12.84 11.85 -7.00
CA GLY A 152 12.95 10.43 -7.33
C GLY A 152 13.69 9.60 -6.29
N ASP A 153 14.62 10.19 -5.53
CA ASP A 153 15.35 9.48 -4.49
C ASP A 153 14.46 9.11 -3.29
N ILE A 154 14.90 8.08 -2.59
CA ILE A 154 14.23 7.59 -1.37
C ILE A 154 15.07 7.95 -0.16
N VAL A 155 14.43 8.62 0.80
CA VAL A 155 15.00 8.98 2.10
C VAL A 155 14.33 8.19 3.20
N GLY A 156 15.12 7.52 4.03
CA GLY A 156 14.65 6.87 5.25
C GLY A 156 14.79 7.78 6.46
N PHE A 157 13.77 7.82 7.31
CA PHE A 157 13.82 8.51 8.61
C PHE A 157 13.61 7.51 9.73
N VAL A 158 14.45 7.53 10.75
CA VAL A 158 14.23 6.82 12.01
C VAL A 158 13.47 7.69 13.02
N ASN A 159 12.84 7.08 14.00
CA ASN A 159 12.02 7.76 15.01
C ASN A 159 10.83 8.55 14.43
N ALA A 160 10.29 8.13 13.30
CA ALA A 160 9.18 8.75 12.60
C ALA A 160 7.81 8.36 13.20
N ASN A 161 7.63 8.53 14.52
CA ASN A 161 6.48 8.02 15.28
C ASN A 161 5.15 8.64 14.86
N ASP A 162 5.15 9.91 14.43
CA ASP A 162 3.93 10.63 14.04
C ASP A 162 3.63 10.55 12.54
N VAL A 163 4.53 9.93 11.76
CA VAL A 163 4.43 9.85 10.30
C VAL A 163 3.68 8.57 9.89
N ARG A 164 2.80 8.68 8.91
CA ARG A 164 1.99 7.58 8.36
C ARG A 164 2.21 7.45 6.86
N VAL A 165 1.88 6.31 6.32
CA VAL A 165 1.81 6.10 4.87
C VAL A 165 0.78 7.07 4.28
N GLY A 166 1.15 7.74 3.18
CA GLY A 166 0.34 8.79 2.57
C GLY A 166 0.61 10.21 3.05
N ASP A 167 1.42 10.39 4.11
CA ASP A 167 1.75 11.74 4.60
C ASP A 167 2.66 12.49 3.61
N THR A 168 2.43 13.78 3.50
CA THR A 168 3.27 14.73 2.76
C THR A 168 4.13 15.55 3.73
N LEU A 169 5.42 15.67 3.42
CA LEU A 169 6.37 16.57 4.10
C LEU A 169 6.82 17.64 3.10
N TRP A 170 6.85 18.91 3.49
CA TRP A 170 7.26 20.00 2.61
C TRP A 170 8.03 21.09 3.36
N ALA A 171 8.84 21.86 2.63
CA ALA A 171 9.50 23.06 3.12
C ALA A 171 9.15 24.26 2.25
N ASP A 172 9.05 25.44 2.87
CA ASP A 172 8.84 26.77 2.27
C ASP A 172 7.55 26.97 1.47
N SER A 173 7.09 25.97 0.71
CA SER A 173 5.87 26.05 -0.12
C SER A 173 4.95 24.88 0.19
N PRO A 174 3.77 25.13 0.79
CA PRO A 174 2.81 24.09 1.11
C PRO A 174 2.36 23.30 -0.13
N VAL A 175 2.23 21.97 0.06
CA VAL A 175 1.65 21.07 -0.92
C VAL A 175 1.08 19.87 -0.16
N THR A 176 0.00 19.31 -0.69
CA THR A 176 -0.59 18.04 -0.23
C THR A 176 -0.65 17.10 -1.43
N PHE A 177 -0.08 15.90 -1.31
CA PHE A 177 -0.20 14.89 -2.34
C PHE A 177 -1.38 13.95 -2.05
N PRO A 178 -2.02 13.39 -3.09
CA PRO A 178 -3.03 12.36 -2.92
C PRO A 178 -2.48 11.18 -2.10
N THR A 179 -3.30 10.65 -1.20
CA THR A 179 -2.97 9.48 -0.42
C THR A 179 -2.86 8.23 -1.30
N ILE A 180 -2.17 7.20 -0.82
CA ILE A 180 -2.13 5.93 -1.53
C ILE A 180 -3.53 5.31 -1.50
N PRO A 181 -4.09 4.93 -2.65
CA PRO A 181 -5.39 4.29 -2.71
C PRO A 181 -5.41 3.01 -1.87
N SER A 182 -6.42 2.85 -1.04
CA SER A 182 -6.63 1.62 -0.29
C SER A 182 -7.63 0.74 -1.05
N PHE A 183 -7.25 -0.50 -1.30
CA PHE A 183 -8.18 -1.46 -1.88
C PHE A 183 -9.31 -1.79 -0.91
N SER A 184 -10.49 -2.04 -1.47
CA SER A 184 -11.63 -2.52 -0.69
C SER A 184 -11.30 -3.88 -0.07
N PRO A 185 -11.46 -4.06 1.24
CA PRO A 185 -11.24 -5.35 1.86
C PRO A 185 -12.32 -6.35 1.47
N GLU A 186 -11.90 -7.61 1.27
CA GLU A 186 -12.78 -8.73 0.93
C GLU A 186 -12.76 -9.82 2.01
N HIS A 187 -11.82 -9.73 2.94
CA HIS A 187 -11.66 -10.68 4.03
C HIS A 187 -11.75 -9.96 5.37
N PHE A 188 -12.46 -10.57 6.32
CA PHE A 188 -12.70 -9.99 7.65
C PHE A 188 -12.55 -11.05 8.74
N ALA A 189 -11.79 -10.73 9.79
CA ALA A 189 -11.58 -11.62 10.92
C ALA A 189 -11.61 -10.85 12.25
N ILE A 190 -12.30 -11.39 13.24
CA ILE A 190 -12.24 -10.86 14.61
C ILE A 190 -10.93 -11.31 15.25
N ALA A 191 -10.15 -10.36 15.74
CA ALA A 191 -8.90 -10.65 16.44
C ALA A 191 -9.11 -10.61 17.95
N ARG A 192 -8.64 -11.65 18.64
CA ARG A 192 -8.69 -11.74 20.11
C ARG A 192 -7.37 -12.27 20.64
N THR A 193 -6.84 -11.65 21.68
CA THR A 193 -5.71 -12.27 22.38
C THR A 193 -6.18 -13.47 23.18
N THR A 194 -5.41 -14.57 23.12
CA THR A 194 -5.67 -15.78 23.92
C THR A 194 -5.06 -15.67 25.32
N ASP A 195 -4.23 -14.64 25.57
CA ASP A 195 -3.62 -14.33 26.86
C ASP A 195 -3.97 -12.91 27.30
N VAL A 196 -4.86 -12.78 28.27
CA VAL A 196 -5.32 -11.50 28.82
C VAL A 196 -4.16 -10.67 29.40
N SER A 197 -3.12 -11.31 29.94
CA SER A 197 -1.94 -10.63 30.48
C SER A 197 -1.16 -9.87 29.39
N ARG A 198 -1.34 -10.23 28.12
CA ARG A 198 -0.73 -9.63 26.92
C ARG A 198 -1.59 -8.60 26.22
N SER A 199 -2.72 -8.19 26.81
CA SER A 199 -3.67 -7.26 26.17
C SER A 199 -3.05 -5.92 25.77
N LYS A 200 -2.04 -5.42 26.50
CA LYS A 200 -1.32 -4.19 26.13
C LYS A 200 -0.48 -4.40 24.87
N GLN A 201 0.26 -5.51 24.82
CA GLN A 201 1.08 -5.89 23.66
C GLN A 201 0.20 -6.13 22.42
N PHE A 202 -0.92 -6.84 22.61
CA PHE A 202 -1.91 -7.06 21.55
C PHE A 202 -2.42 -5.75 20.97
N ARG A 203 -2.90 -4.82 21.80
CA ARG A 203 -3.38 -3.50 21.33
C ARG A 203 -2.29 -2.71 20.61
N SER A 204 -1.07 -2.69 21.15
CA SER A 204 0.06 -2.03 20.50
C SER A 204 0.38 -2.64 19.14
N GLY A 205 0.40 -3.98 19.04
CA GLY A 205 0.64 -4.69 17.80
C GLY A 205 -0.44 -4.46 16.75
N ILE A 206 -1.72 -4.53 17.13
CA ILE A 206 -2.85 -4.22 16.24
C ILE A 206 -2.76 -2.79 15.69
N THR A 207 -2.48 -1.81 16.54
CA THR A 207 -2.33 -0.41 16.09
C THR A 207 -1.16 -0.26 15.13
N GLN A 208 -0.03 -0.90 15.41
CA GLN A 208 1.14 -0.82 14.55
C GLN A 208 0.91 -1.49 13.19
N LEU A 209 0.29 -2.68 13.15
CA LEU A 209 -0.04 -3.37 11.89
C LEU A 209 -0.99 -2.55 11.00
N ASP A 210 -1.94 -1.83 11.60
CA ASP A 210 -2.83 -0.90 10.92
C ASP A 210 -2.07 0.30 10.33
N GLU A 211 -1.22 0.93 11.13
CA GLU A 211 -0.40 2.08 10.73
C GLU A 211 0.62 1.75 9.62
N GLU A 212 1.07 0.52 9.56
CA GLU A 212 1.95 -0.01 8.52
C GLU A 212 1.18 -0.48 7.27
N GLY A 213 -0.16 -0.53 7.33
CA GLY A 213 -1.01 -0.97 6.22
C GLY A 213 -0.99 -2.48 5.98
N VAL A 214 -0.55 -3.29 6.95
CA VAL A 214 -0.58 -4.75 6.85
C VAL A 214 -2.01 -5.27 6.83
N VAL A 215 -2.88 -4.68 7.65
CA VAL A 215 -4.32 -4.90 7.71
C VAL A 215 -5.02 -3.58 8.00
N GLN A 216 -6.29 -3.46 7.67
CA GLN A 216 -7.13 -2.35 8.15
C GLN A 216 -7.81 -2.79 9.46
N VAL A 217 -7.84 -1.92 10.45
CA VAL A 217 -8.46 -2.20 11.75
C VAL A 217 -9.78 -1.48 11.87
N LEU A 218 -10.83 -2.27 11.99
CA LEU A 218 -12.20 -1.78 12.15
C LEU A 218 -12.66 -2.01 13.61
N ARG A 219 -13.32 -1.02 14.17
CA ARG A 219 -13.83 -1.06 15.54
C ARG A 219 -15.31 -0.75 15.58
N ASP A 220 -16.01 -1.44 16.43
CA ASP A 220 -17.37 -1.06 16.80
C ASP A 220 -17.29 -0.11 18.00
N PRO A 221 -17.82 1.13 17.89
CA PRO A 221 -17.82 2.07 19.00
C PRO A 221 -18.54 1.56 20.24
N ASP A 222 -19.52 0.65 20.07
CA ASP A 222 -20.34 0.15 21.17
C ASP A 222 -19.74 -1.08 21.87
N PHE A 223 -18.84 -1.82 21.20
CA PHE A 223 -18.23 -3.05 21.75
C PHE A 223 -16.79 -2.87 22.26
N GLY A 224 -16.20 -1.68 22.08
CA GLY A 224 -14.88 -1.33 22.64
C GLY A 224 -13.69 -1.98 21.91
N GLU A 225 -12.48 -1.80 22.49
CA GLU A 225 -11.19 -2.11 21.84
C GLU A 225 -10.75 -3.58 21.96
N GLN A 226 -11.51 -4.45 22.62
CA GLN A 226 -11.03 -5.78 22.99
C GLN A 226 -11.08 -6.82 21.88
N SER A 227 -11.89 -6.58 20.84
CA SER A 227 -12.10 -7.52 19.74
C SER A 227 -12.24 -6.78 18.42
N PRO A 228 -11.16 -6.12 17.92
CA PRO A 228 -11.23 -5.43 16.65
C PRO A 228 -11.46 -6.42 15.51
N VAL A 229 -12.12 -5.95 14.45
CA VAL A 229 -12.21 -6.67 13.18
C VAL A 229 -11.03 -6.24 12.32
N LEU A 230 -10.21 -7.19 11.92
CA LEU A 230 -9.19 -6.99 10.91
C LEU A 230 -9.81 -7.19 9.55
N ALA A 231 -9.54 -6.25 8.64
CA ALA A 231 -10.00 -6.29 7.27
C ALA A 231 -8.77 -6.33 6.34
N ALA A 232 -8.84 -7.18 5.31
CA ALA A 232 -7.73 -7.45 4.41
C ALA A 232 -8.22 -7.65 2.97
N VAL A 233 -7.38 -7.36 1.99
CA VAL A 233 -7.62 -7.63 0.58
C VAL A 233 -7.45 -9.12 0.28
N GLY A 234 -6.47 -9.76 0.92
CA GLY A 234 -6.17 -11.18 0.77
C GLY A 234 -6.00 -11.93 2.09
N ALA A 235 -6.37 -13.19 2.13
CA ALA A 235 -6.33 -14.03 3.34
C ALA A 235 -4.91 -14.17 3.95
N LEU A 236 -3.86 -14.16 3.13
CA LEU A 236 -2.47 -14.22 3.59
C LEU A 236 -2.06 -13.07 4.50
N GLN A 237 -2.70 -11.90 4.39
CA GLN A 237 -2.44 -10.78 5.29
C GLN A 237 -2.77 -11.12 6.75
N PHE A 238 -3.76 -11.99 6.99
CA PHE A 238 -4.07 -12.47 8.33
C PHE A 238 -3.00 -13.39 8.91
N GLU A 239 -2.40 -14.23 8.08
CA GLU A 239 -1.29 -15.10 8.50
C GLU A 239 -0.08 -14.25 8.89
N VAL A 240 0.24 -13.23 8.07
CA VAL A 240 1.31 -12.26 8.38
C VAL A 240 1.00 -11.50 9.67
N ALA A 241 -0.22 -10.99 9.83
CA ALA A 241 -0.63 -10.26 11.02
C ALA A 241 -0.54 -11.13 12.27
N LYS A 242 -1.01 -12.38 12.21
CA LYS A 242 -0.92 -13.35 13.31
C LYS A 242 0.53 -13.65 13.67
N HIS A 243 1.34 -14.00 12.68
CA HIS A 243 2.76 -14.29 12.89
C HIS A 243 3.50 -13.13 13.55
N ARG A 244 3.26 -11.90 13.10
CA ARG A 244 3.88 -10.71 13.65
C ARG A 244 3.40 -10.41 15.08
N LEU A 245 2.10 -10.54 15.38
CA LEU A 245 1.57 -10.38 16.73
C LEU A 245 2.22 -11.36 17.73
N GLU A 246 2.40 -12.61 17.31
CA GLU A 246 3.01 -13.64 18.15
C GLU A 246 4.53 -13.46 18.28
N SER A 247 5.26 -13.23 17.16
CA SER A 247 6.72 -13.22 17.13
C SER A 247 7.36 -11.90 17.56
N GLU A 248 6.75 -10.74 17.18
CA GLU A 248 7.31 -9.42 17.45
C GLU A 248 6.76 -8.83 18.75
N PHE A 249 5.46 -9.01 19.02
CA PHE A 249 4.80 -8.43 20.19
C PHE A 249 4.63 -9.41 21.35
N GLY A 250 4.88 -10.70 21.11
CA GLY A 250 4.66 -11.75 22.12
C GLY A 250 3.19 -11.83 22.58
N ALA A 251 2.26 -11.50 21.68
CA ALA A 251 0.83 -11.49 21.92
C ALA A 251 0.16 -12.63 21.14
N PRO A 252 -0.04 -13.79 21.76
CA PRO A 252 -0.72 -14.90 21.09
C PRO A 252 -2.16 -14.50 20.74
N VAL A 253 -2.58 -14.79 19.51
CA VAL A 253 -3.85 -14.31 18.96
C VAL A 253 -4.60 -15.41 18.24
N GLU A 254 -5.92 -15.38 18.37
CA GLU A 254 -6.88 -16.12 17.56
C GLU A 254 -7.56 -15.16 16.60
N LEU A 255 -7.64 -15.56 15.32
CA LEU A 255 -8.35 -14.85 14.27
C LEU A 255 -9.56 -15.69 13.85
N ALA A 256 -10.75 -15.22 14.21
CA ALA A 256 -12.01 -15.86 13.84
C ALA A 256 -12.56 -15.21 12.57
N VAL A 257 -12.50 -15.91 11.43
CA VAL A 257 -13.05 -15.44 10.16
C VAL A 257 -14.53 -15.13 10.31
N THR A 258 -14.95 -13.98 9.83
CA THR A 258 -16.33 -13.54 9.87
C THR A 258 -17.10 -13.99 8.63
N LYS A 259 -18.41 -13.76 8.65
CA LYS A 259 -19.31 -14.02 7.50
C LYS A 259 -19.28 -12.92 6.43
N TYR A 260 -18.67 -11.74 6.73
CA TYR A 260 -18.63 -10.62 5.81
C TYR A 260 -17.72 -10.88 4.62
N LYS A 261 -18.13 -10.39 3.44
CA LYS A 261 -17.43 -10.57 2.15
C LYS A 261 -17.07 -9.27 1.44
N LEU A 262 -17.70 -8.17 1.83
CA LEU A 262 -17.49 -6.87 1.20
C LEU A 262 -17.84 -5.73 2.14
N ALA A 263 -17.29 -4.55 1.85
CA ALA A 263 -17.54 -3.32 2.57
C ALA A 263 -17.95 -2.19 1.62
N ARG A 264 -18.72 -1.24 2.16
CA ARG A 264 -19.06 0.04 1.52
C ARG A 264 -18.80 1.16 2.52
N ARG A 265 -18.31 2.29 2.02
CA ARG A 265 -18.25 3.51 2.80
C ARG A 265 -19.66 4.02 3.05
N THR A 266 -19.93 4.46 4.26
CA THR A 266 -21.21 5.04 4.64
C THR A 266 -21.01 6.30 5.49
N ASP A 267 -22.11 6.95 5.86
CA ASP A 267 -22.12 8.14 6.71
C ASP A 267 -22.86 7.91 8.04
N GLU A 268 -22.83 8.91 8.91
CA GLU A 268 -23.45 8.83 10.22
C GLU A 268 -24.99 8.83 10.14
N ASP A 269 -25.57 9.47 9.11
CA ASP A 269 -27.02 9.54 8.93
C ASP A 269 -27.58 8.17 8.55
N SER A 270 -26.89 7.42 7.69
CA SER A 270 -27.28 6.07 7.25
C SER A 270 -26.98 5.00 8.31
N ARG A 271 -26.06 5.27 9.25
CA ARG A 271 -25.54 4.28 10.22
C ARG A 271 -26.63 3.60 11.05
N ALA A 272 -27.57 4.41 11.61
CA ALA A 272 -28.57 3.88 12.51
C ALA A 272 -29.53 2.91 11.80
N GLU A 273 -29.93 3.22 10.57
CA GLU A 273 -30.78 2.40 9.74
C GLU A 273 -30.06 1.11 9.27
N LEU A 274 -28.81 1.24 8.80
CA LEU A 274 -27.98 0.12 8.39
C LEU A 274 -27.77 -0.89 9.54
N ARG A 275 -27.50 -0.42 10.76
CA ARG A 275 -27.32 -1.29 11.92
C ARG A 275 -28.59 -2.02 12.38
N ALA A 276 -29.76 -1.48 12.05
CA ALA A 276 -31.03 -2.14 12.33
C ALA A 276 -31.34 -3.28 11.34
N MET A 277 -30.61 -3.34 10.24
CA MET A 277 -30.81 -4.35 9.19
C MET A 277 -30.10 -5.67 9.51
N GLN A 278 -30.73 -6.78 9.20
CA GLN A 278 -30.12 -8.09 9.40
C GLN A 278 -29.00 -8.32 8.38
N GLY A 279 -27.82 -8.76 8.86
CA GLY A 279 -26.68 -9.11 8.00
C GLY A 279 -25.83 -7.93 7.56
N VAL A 280 -26.04 -6.77 8.18
CA VAL A 280 -25.23 -5.56 8.00
C VAL A 280 -24.68 -5.12 9.36
N ASP A 281 -23.38 -4.87 9.42
CA ASP A 281 -22.75 -4.19 10.54
C ASP A 281 -22.03 -2.91 10.06
N VAL A 282 -22.04 -1.89 10.89
CA VAL A 282 -21.31 -0.63 10.59
C VAL A 282 -20.19 -0.44 11.60
N LEU A 283 -18.96 -0.49 11.11
CA LEU A 283 -17.75 -0.37 11.90
C LEU A 283 -16.98 0.90 11.49
N THR A 284 -16.17 1.39 12.42
CA THR A 284 -15.32 2.57 12.20
C THR A 284 -13.87 2.13 11.96
N ARG A 285 -13.28 2.57 10.84
CA ARG A 285 -11.87 2.41 10.54
C ARG A 285 -11.05 3.40 11.39
N SER A 286 -9.76 3.15 11.57
CA SER A 286 -8.85 3.95 12.40
C SER A 286 -8.74 5.43 11.98
N ASP A 287 -9.03 5.77 10.73
CA ASP A 287 -9.08 7.13 10.20
C ASP A 287 -10.44 7.83 10.40
N GLY A 288 -11.40 7.16 11.04
CA GLY A 288 -12.75 7.67 11.28
C GLY A 288 -13.76 7.33 10.19
N THR A 289 -13.35 6.68 9.10
CA THR A 289 -14.27 6.26 8.03
C THR A 289 -15.23 5.20 8.52
N LEU A 290 -16.53 5.38 8.27
CA LEU A 290 -17.56 4.40 8.55
C LEU A 290 -17.68 3.41 7.39
N LEU A 291 -17.64 2.11 7.71
CA LEU A 291 -17.76 1.02 6.76
C LEU A 291 -18.96 0.14 7.11
N ALA A 292 -19.90 0.04 6.19
CA ALA A 292 -20.97 -0.96 6.24
C ALA A 292 -20.45 -2.28 5.66
N LEU A 293 -20.52 -3.36 6.44
CA LEU A 293 -20.06 -4.71 6.10
C LEU A 293 -21.24 -5.59 5.72
N PHE A 294 -21.11 -6.34 4.63
CA PHE A 294 -22.16 -7.20 4.09
C PHE A 294 -21.72 -8.65 3.98
N GLU A 295 -22.66 -9.57 4.22
CA GLU A 295 -22.42 -11.01 4.11
C GLU A 295 -22.37 -11.50 2.65
N SER A 296 -23.03 -10.80 1.73
CA SER A 296 -23.03 -11.16 0.30
C SER A 296 -23.31 -9.96 -0.62
N PRO A 297 -22.81 -10.00 -1.88
CA PRO A 297 -23.15 -8.99 -2.88
C PRO A 297 -24.65 -8.87 -3.15
N TYR A 298 -25.38 -9.98 -3.11
CA TYR A 298 -26.83 -9.99 -3.33
C TYR A 298 -27.59 -9.12 -2.31
N TRP A 299 -27.19 -9.18 -1.04
CA TRP A 299 -27.79 -8.34 0.00
C TRP A 299 -27.51 -6.86 -0.24
N LEU A 300 -26.31 -6.53 -0.67
CA LEU A 300 -25.95 -5.13 -1.01
C LEU A 300 -26.79 -4.63 -2.18
N GLU A 301 -26.83 -5.36 -3.31
CA GLU A 301 -27.61 -4.96 -4.49
C GLU A 301 -29.10 -4.79 -4.20
N ARG A 302 -29.64 -5.63 -3.35
CA ARG A 302 -31.02 -5.52 -2.90
C ARG A 302 -31.23 -4.25 -2.08
N LEU A 303 -30.34 -3.97 -1.15
CA LEU A 303 -30.41 -2.83 -0.26
C LEU A 303 -30.26 -1.51 -1.03
N GLU A 304 -29.34 -1.42 -1.98
CA GLU A 304 -29.18 -0.27 -2.86
C GLU A 304 -30.45 0.04 -3.69
N LYS A 305 -31.24 -0.99 -4.02
CA LYS A 305 -32.53 -0.82 -4.73
C LYS A 305 -33.69 -0.46 -3.82
N GLU A 306 -33.77 -1.06 -2.63
CA GLU A 306 -34.86 -0.86 -1.69
C GLU A 306 -34.72 0.45 -0.89
N HIS A 307 -33.47 0.90 -0.66
CA HIS A 307 -33.10 2.07 0.14
C HIS A 307 -32.09 2.99 -0.61
N PRO A 308 -32.51 3.62 -1.71
CA PRO A 308 -31.62 4.48 -2.53
C PRO A 308 -31.17 5.77 -1.80
N ASP A 309 -31.75 6.08 -0.67
CA ASP A 309 -31.42 7.20 0.21
C ASP A 309 -30.27 6.91 1.17
N LEU A 310 -29.86 5.64 1.32
CA LEU A 310 -28.70 5.30 2.12
C LEU A 310 -27.40 5.54 1.37
N THR A 311 -26.43 6.12 2.05
CA THR A 311 -25.07 6.32 1.51
C THR A 311 -24.30 5.01 1.55
N LEU A 312 -24.06 4.40 0.37
CA LEU A 312 -23.28 3.16 0.18
C LEU A 312 -22.30 3.33 -0.97
N GLU A 313 -21.18 3.98 -0.68
CA GLU A 313 -20.15 4.27 -1.69
C GLU A 313 -19.15 3.11 -1.80
N ARG A 314 -18.71 2.82 -3.02
CA ARG A 314 -17.59 1.90 -3.23
C ARG A 314 -16.33 2.49 -2.61
N LEU A 315 -15.53 1.65 -1.98
CA LEU A 315 -14.16 1.99 -1.62
C LEU A 315 -13.33 1.94 -2.91
N ILE A 316 -13.39 3.01 -3.69
CA ILE A 316 -12.66 3.14 -4.96
C ILE A 316 -11.29 3.68 -4.64
N ALA A 317 -10.25 3.13 -5.25
CA ALA A 317 -8.97 3.81 -5.34
C ALA A 317 -9.20 5.17 -6.03
N GLU A 318 -8.79 6.28 -5.40
CA GLU A 318 -9.04 7.64 -5.90
C GLU A 318 -8.61 7.89 -7.38
N GLY A 319 -7.93 6.94 -8.01
CA GLY A 319 -7.55 6.98 -9.44
C GLY A 319 -8.65 6.58 -10.43
N GLU A 320 -9.73 5.89 -10.01
CA GLU A 320 -10.81 5.47 -10.91
C GLU A 320 -11.91 6.52 -11.11
N LEU A 321 -11.88 7.64 -10.38
CA LEU A 321 -12.88 8.71 -10.49
C LEU A 321 -12.64 9.69 -11.67
N ARG A 322 -11.63 9.42 -12.53
CA ARG A 322 -11.28 10.28 -13.68
C ARG A 322 -11.39 9.57 -15.04
N GLN A 323 -12.41 8.72 -15.20
CA GLN A 323 -12.82 8.28 -16.54
C GLN A 323 -14.17 8.84 -16.90
#